data_d65db20ca6023af164b3a91a55a07e90
#
_entry.id   d65db20ca6023af164b3a91a55a07e90
#
_cell.length_a   1.000
_cell.length_b   1.000
_cell.length_c   1.000
_cell.angle_alpha   90.00
_cell.angle_beta   90.00
_cell.angle_gamma   90.00
#
_symmetry.space_group_name_H-M   'P 1'
#
loop_
_entity.id
_entity.type
_entity.pdbx_description
1 polymer ?
#
loop_
_entity_poly.entity_id
_entity_poly.type
_entity_poly.pdbx_seq_one_letter_code
_entity_poly.pdbx_strand_id
1 'polypeptide(L)'
;QEIRYTCDASGSVISYHVSLTTDLSAISDPPRDSCVWEELTVADAVYALAISSANDAANVLAEGVSGSIEAFAQRMNERAAELGALDTHFVNPNGLPNSEHYTTAYDMAQITAEALKNPDFLLYFGSGAYEMPATNISQARSLVCKNQFIDGERSCSGLLFSKTGWTTSAQ
;
A
#
# COMPACT_ATOMS: atom_id res chain seq x y z
N GLN A 1 -13.88 -8.79 3.48
CA GLN A 1 -13.79 -7.52 2.72
C GLN A 1 -13.79 -7.87 1.23
N GLU A 2 -14.81 -7.48 0.51
CA GLU A 2 -14.84 -7.60 -0.95
C GLU A 2 -14.51 -6.22 -1.51
N ILE A 3 -13.43 -6.14 -2.27
CA ILE A 3 -12.98 -4.93 -2.93
C ILE A 3 -13.27 -5.11 -4.40
N ARG A 4 -14.03 -4.20 -5.00
CA ARG A 4 -14.29 -4.17 -6.44
C ARG A 4 -13.71 -2.89 -7.03
N TYR A 5 -13.10 -3.02 -8.18
CA TYR A 5 -12.57 -1.90 -8.96
C TYR A 5 -12.98 -2.02 -10.41
N THR A 6 -13.07 -0.89 -11.08
CA THR A 6 -13.22 -0.79 -12.53
C THR A 6 -12.09 0.03 -13.11
N CYS A 7 -11.40 -0.50 -14.12
CA CYS A 7 -10.44 0.25 -14.92
C CYS A 7 -11.15 0.77 -16.17
N ASP A 8 -10.87 2.02 -16.57
CA ASP A 8 -11.20 2.45 -17.92
C ASP A 8 -10.21 1.84 -18.95
N ALA A 9 -10.58 1.92 -20.23
CA ALA A 9 -9.76 1.39 -21.32
C ALA A 9 -8.41 2.11 -21.51
N SER A 10 -8.19 3.24 -20.83
CA SER A 10 -6.93 4.02 -20.84
C SER A 10 -6.01 3.69 -19.67
N GLY A 11 -6.49 2.92 -18.66
CA GLY A 11 -5.73 2.56 -17.47
C GLY A 11 -5.50 3.70 -16.47
N SER A 12 -6.17 4.85 -16.67
CA SER A 12 -5.87 6.07 -15.92
C SER A 12 -6.69 6.26 -14.65
N VAL A 13 -7.82 5.60 -14.52
CA VAL A 13 -8.70 5.73 -13.33
C VAL A 13 -9.20 4.35 -12.93
N ILE A 14 -8.96 3.98 -11.69
CA ILE A 14 -9.58 2.82 -11.09
C ILE A 14 -10.53 3.35 -10.01
N SER A 15 -11.81 3.09 -10.14
CA SER A 15 -12.73 3.28 -9.02
C SER A 15 -12.64 2.07 -8.10
N TYR A 16 -12.35 2.31 -6.84
CA TYR A 16 -12.30 1.31 -5.80
C TYR A 16 -13.57 1.37 -4.96
N HIS A 17 -14.03 0.21 -4.61
CA HIS A 17 -15.09 0.08 -3.63
C HIS A 17 -14.49 -0.53 -2.37
N VAL A 18 -14.27 0.29 -1.35
CA VAL A 18 -13.76 -0.16 -0.05
C VAL A 18 -14.87 -0.08 0.98
N SER A 19 -15.19 -1.20 1.61
CA SER A 19 -16.07 -1.20 2.78
C SER A 19 -15.27 -0.79 4.02
N LEU A 20 -15.48 0.42 4.52
CA LEU A 20 -14.94 0.88 5.79
C LEU A 20 -15.94 0.54 6.90
N THR A 21 -15.76 -0.61 7.54
CA THR A 21 -16.41 -0.87 8.83
C THR A 21 -15.37 -0.68 9.93
N THR A 22 -15.64 0.24 10.84
CA THR A 22 -14.80 0.54 12.01
C THR A 22 -14.93 -0.50 13.13
N ASP A 23 -15.85 -1.44 13.01
CA ASP A 23 -16.07 -2.52 13.99
C ASP A 23 -16.01 -3.89 13.31
N LEU A 24 -14.85 -4.54 13.43
CA LEU A 24 -14.60 -5.87 12.89
C LEU A 24 -15.28 -6.99 13.70
N SER A 25 -15.82 -6.71 14.87
CA SER A 25 -16.44 -7.70 15.74
C SER A 25 -17.90 -8.04 15.39
N ALA A 26 -18.53 -7.25 14.51
CA ALA A 26 -19.94 -7.35 14.13
C ALA A 26 -20.18 -7.83 12.68
N ILE A 27 -19.14 -8.22 11.95
CA ILE A 27 -19.31 -8.66 10.57
C ILE A 27 -19.69 -10.14 10.51
N SER A 28 -20.96 -10.42 10.67
CA SER A 28 -21.61 -11.48 9.89
C SER A 28 -21.88 -10.86 8.51
N ASP A 29 -21.29 -11.39 7.44
CA ASP A 29 -21.41 -10.91 6.05
C ASP A 29 -22.64 -10.02 5.79
N PRO A 30 -22.52 -8.68 5.72
CA PRO A 30 -23.65 -7.87 5.37
C PRO A 30 -24.03 -8.21 3.93
N PRO A 31 -25.33 -8.18 3.59
CA PRO A 31 -25.75 -8.37 2.21
C PRO A 31 -24.99 -7.40 1.31
N ARG A 32 -24.50 -7.88 0.17
CA ARG A 32 -23.66 -7.10 -0.77
C ARG A 32 -24.27 -5.74 -1.17
N ASP A 33 -25.59 -5.63 -1.13
CA ASP A 33 -26.35 -4.43 -1.48
C ASP A 33 -26.37 -3.34 -0.38
N SER A 34 -25.83 -3.61 0.82
CA SER A 34 -25.82 -2.67 1.96
C SER A 34 -24.44 -2.02 2.22
N CYS A 35 -23.40 -2.40 1.49
CA CYS A 35 -22.07 -1.83 1.64
C CYS A 35 -21.99 -0.47 0.94
N VAL A 36 -21.47 0.53 1.65
CA VAL A 36 -21.12 1.81 1.06
C VAL A 36 -19.64 1.74 0.68
N TRP A 37 -19.36 1.97 -0.59
CA TRP A 37 -18.03 1.88 -1.17
C TRP A 37 -17.39 3.26 -1.31
N GLU A 38 -16.12 3.39 -0.96
CA GLU A 38 -15.35 4.60 -1.24
C GLU A 38 -14.68 4.48 -2.62
N GLU A 39 -14.85 5.50 -3.45
CA GLU A 39 -14.22 5.58 -4.78
C GLU A 39 -12.97 6.45 -4.70
N LEU A 40 -11.82 5.87 -5.03
CA LEU A 40 -10.51 6.51 -5.02
C LEU A 40 -9.83 6.34 -6.37
N THR A 41 -8.97 7.29 -6.73
CA THR A 41 -8.04 7.06 -7.85
C THR A 41 -6.91 6.12 -7.42
N VAL A 42 -6.24 5.50 -8.39
CA VAL A 42 -5.02 4.71 -8.12
C VAL A 42 -3.97 5.56 -7.42
N ALA A 43 -3.80 6.81 -7.86
CA ALA A 43 -2.85 7.74 -7.27
C ALA A 43 -3.17 8.00 -5.78
N ASP A 44 -4.43 8.24 -5.44
CA ASP A 44 -4.86 8.43 -4.05
C ASP A 44 -4.56 7.20 -3.20
N ALA A 45 -4.84 5.99 -3.73
CA ALA A 45 -4.54 4.74 -3.04
C ALA A 45 -3.02 4.54 -2.83
N VAL A 46 -2.19 4.89 -3.81
CA VAL A 46 -0.73 4.82 -3.68
C VAL A 46 -0.22 5.84 -2.66
N TYR A 47 -0.75 7.07 -2.63
CA TYR A 47 -0.41 8.05 -1.58
C TYR A 47 -0.85 7.58 -0.19
N ALA A 48 -2.05 6.99 -0.06
CA ALA A 48 -2.50 6.42 1.20
C ALA A 48 -1.58 5.31 1.69
N LEU A 49 -1.14 4.43 0.80
CA LEU A 49 -0.16 3.39 1.09
C LEU A 49 1.20 3.98 1.51
N ALA A 50 1.73 4.91 0.73
CA ALA A 50 3.07 5.47 0.93
C ALA A 50 3.17 6.31 2.21
N ILE A 51 2.21 7.22 2.43
CA ILE A 51 2.24 8.22 3.51
C ILE A 51 1.64 7.65 4.81
N SER A 52 0.45 7.06 4.72
CA SER A 52 -0.31 6.60 5.89
C SER A 52 -0.13 5.11 6.21
N SER A 53 0.61 4.37 5.35
CA SER A 53 0.78 2.91 5.52
C SER A 53 -0.56 2.15 5.53
N ALA A 54 -1.50 2.58 4.68
CA ALA A 54 -2.85 2.04 4.62
C ALA A 54 -2.83 0.59 4.09
N ASN A 55 -3.13 -0.37 4.97
CA ASN A 55 -3.11 -1.80 4.64
C ASN A 55 -4.20 -2.18 3.64
N ASP A 56 -5.37 -1.57 3.76
CA ASP A 56 -6.50 -1.70 2.84
C ASP A 56 -6.13 -1.20 1.43
N ALA A 57 -5.47 -0.05 1.31
CA ALA A 57 -4.96 0.45 0.04
C ALA A 57 -3.95 -0.54 -0.60
N ALA A 58 -3.06 -1.14 0.19
CA ALA A 58 -2.14 -2.16 -0.31
C ALA A 58 -2.87 -3.37 -0.88
N ASN A 59 -3.90 -3.86 -0.19
CA ASN A 59 -4.71 -4.99 -0.63
C ASN A 59 -5.47 -4.66 -1.91
N VAL A 60 -6.12 -3.49 -1.97
CA VAL A 60 -6.86 -3.04 -3.16
C VAL A 60 -5.96 -2.95 -4.39
N LEU A 61 -4.79 -2.33 -4.23
CA LEU A 61 -3.81 -2.22 -5.32
C LEU A 61 -3.33 -3.60 -5.77
N ALA A 62 -3.09 -4.53 -4.83
CA ALA A 62 -2.66 -5.89 -5.13
C ALA A 62 -3.73 -6.66 -5.93
N GLU A 63 -4.99 -6.60 -5.49
CA GLU A 63 -6.10 -7.22 -6.20
C GLU A 63 -6.32 -6.58 -7.57
N GLY A 64 -6.17 -5.25 -7.66
CA GLY A 64 -6.26 -4.51 -8.91
C GLY A 64 -5.23 -4.96 -9.95
N VAL A 65 -4.03 -5.27 -9.51
CA VAL A 65 -2.92 -5.68 -10.40
C VAL A 65 -2.97 -7.17 -10.75
N SER A 66 -3.39 -8.04 -9.83
CA SER A 66 -3.21 -9.49 -9.97
C SER A 66 -4.49 -10.31 -9.75
N GLY A 67 -5.63 -9.68 -9.46
CA GLY A 67 -6.92 -10.31 -9.27
C GLY A 67 -7.13 -10.91 -7.88
N SER A 68 -6.06 -11.16 -7.09
CA SER A 68 -6.15 -11.55 -5.67
C SER A 68 -4.87 -11.19 -4.93
N ILE A 69 -4.96 -11.17 -3.59
CA ILE A 69 -3.81 -10.96 -2.70
C ILE A 69 -2.75 -12.05 -2.89
N GLU A 70 -3.18 -13.30 -3.00
CA GLU A 70 -2.30 -14.46 -3.18
C GLU A 70 -1.55 -14.39 -4.52
N ALA A 71 -2.27 -14.07 -5.61
CA ALA A 71 -1.66 -13.92 -6.93
C ALA A 71 -0.66 -12.74 -6.96
N PHE A 72 -0.96 -11.66 -6.22
CA PHE A 72 -0.02 -10.54 -6.10
C PHE A 72 1.21 -10.93 -5.26
N ALA A 73 1.04 -11.65 -4.14
CA ALA A 73 2.16 -12.14 -3.33
C ALA A 73 3.06 -13.08 -4.14
N GLN A 74 2.48 -13.96 -4.97
CA GLN A 74 3.26 -14.77 -5.90
C GLN A 74 4.08 -13.91 -6.86
N ARG A 75 3.48 -12.89 -7.45
CA ARG A 75 4.17 -11.95 -8.34
C ARG A 75 5.28 -11.16 -7.63
N MET A 76 5.06 -10.78 -6.35
CA MET A 76 6.11 -10.17 -5.52
C MET A 76 7.30 -11.11 -5.36
N ASN A 77 7.07 -12.40 -5.09
CA ASN A 77 8.12 -13.41 -4.94
C ASN A 77 8.86 -13.68 -6.25
N GLU A 78 8.15 -13.79 -7.37
CA GLU A 78 8.76 -13.91 -8.70
C GLU A 78 9.68 -12.71 -8.98
N ARG A 79 9.21 -11.49 -8.69
CA ARG A 79 10.02 -10.28 -8.89
C ARG A 79 11.22 -10.22 -7.95
N ALA A 80 11.06 -10.61 -6.69
CA ALA A 80 12.16 -10.68 -5.73
C ALA A 80 13.26 -11.63 -6.23
N ALA A 81 12.89 -12.81 -6.71
CA ALA A 81 13.82 -13.79 -7.27
C ALA A 81 14.55 -13.26 -8.52
N GLU A 82 13.86 -12.57 -9.43
CA GLU A 82 14.47 -11.92 -10.60
C GLU A 82 15.52 -10.87 -10.22
N LEU A 83 15.33 -10.20 -9.09
CA LEU A 83 16.24 -9.20 -8.56
C LEU A 83 17.41 -9.82 -7.75
N GLY A 84 17.40 -11.14 -7.55
CA GLY A 84 18.40 -11.84 -6.74
C GLY A 84 18.14 -11.76 -5.23
N ALA A 85 16.95 -11.30 -4.80
CA ALA A 85 16.51 -11.27 -3.41
C ALA A 85 15.99 -12.67 -3.01
N LEU A 86 16.92 -13.61 -2.83
CA LEU A 86 16.62 -15.04 -2.68
C LEU A 86 16.26 -15.47 -1.26
N ASP A 87 16.55 -14.63 -0.27
CA ASP A 87 16.21 -14.83 1.14
C ASP A 87 14.95 -14.05 1.53
N THR A 88 14.03 -13.87 0.55
CA THR A 88 12.79 -13.12 0.70
C THR A 88 11.59 -13.96 0.32
N HIS A 89 10.55 -13.93 1.14
CA HIS A 89 9.27 -14.53 0.82
C HIS A 89 8.12 -13.65 1.32
N PHE A 90 7.25 -13.27 0.42
CA PHE A 90 6.05 -12.45 0.67
C PHE A 90 4.81 -13.31 0.62
N VAL A 91 3.90 -13.12 1.60
CA VAL A 91 2.57 -13.78 1.63
C VAL A 91 1.42 -12.78 1.57
N ASN A 92 1.72 -11.49 1.72
CA ASN A 92 0.74 -10.39 1.60
C ASN A 92 1.43 -9.09 1.14
N PRO A 93 0.66 -8.12 0.61
CA PRO A 93 1.20 -6.86 0.13
C PRO A 93 1.36 -5.78 1.21
N ASN A 94 0.79 -5.99 2.39
CA ASN A 94 0.69 -4.97 3.44
C ASN A 94 1.72 -5.14 4.57
N GLY A 95 2.43 -6.27 4.62
CA GLY A 95 3.46 -6.53 5.64
C GLY A 95 2.94 -6.97 7.00
N LEU A 96 1.67 -7.37 7.10
CA LEU A 96 1.17 -7.94 8.35
C LEU A 96 1.88 -9.27 8.67
N PRO A 97 2.09 -9.57 9.96
CA PRO A 97 2.88 -10.73 10.39
C PRO A 97 2.32 -12.06 9.89
N ASN A 98 3.22 -12.87 9.36
CA ASN A 98 2.98 -14.26 9.03
C ASN A 98 4.33 -14.99 9.16
N SER A 99 4.36 -16.25 9.63
CA SER A 99 5.58 -17.03 9.80
C SER A 99 6.37 -17.23 8.51
N GLU A 100 5.67 -17.26 7.38
CA GLU A 100 6.24 -17.42 6.05
C GLU A 100 6.57 -16.06 5.37
N HIS A 101 6.35 -14.93 6.04
CA HIS A 101 6.64 -13.59 5.52
C HIS A 101 7.96 -13.09 6.08
N TYR A 102 9.02 -13.17 5.31
CA TYR A 102 10.37 -12.82 5.75
C TYR A 102 11.19 -12.17 4.62
N THR A 103 12.23 -11.47 5.00
CA THR A 103 13.21 -10.87 4.11
C THR A 103 14.51 -10.61 4.86
N THR A 104 15.54 -10.17 4.15
CA THR A 104 16.79 -9.68 4.71
C THR A 104 16.99 -8.20 4.39
N ALA A 105 17.86 -7.53 5.16
CA ALA A 105 18.22 -6.14 4.87
C ALA A 105 18.91 -6.01 3.48
N TYR A 106 19.66 -7.02 3.08
CA TYR A 106 20.33 -7.06 1.79
C TYR A 106 19.33 -7.16 0.63
N ASP A 107 18.36 -8.07 0.73
CA ASP A 107 17.32 -8.25 -0.28
C ASP A 107 16.45 -7.00 -0.40
N MET A 108 16.06 -6.39 0.74
CA MET A 108 15.33 -5.14 0.73
C MET A 108 16.10 -4.00 0.09
N ALA A 109 17.43 -3.97 0.22
CA ALA A 109 18.26 -2.98 -0.47
C ALA A 109 18.25 -3.20 -1.99
N GLN A 110 18.27 -4.44 -2.47
CA GLN A 110 18.15 -4.76 -3.91
C GLN A 110 16.79 -4.35 -4.46
N ILE A 111 15.69 -4.73 -3.78
CA ILE A 111 14.33 -4.36 -4.16
C ILE A 111 14.18 -2.83 -4.20
N THR A 112 14.70 -2.14 -3.18
CA THR A 112 14.68 -0.69 -3.09
C THR A 112 15.48 -0.03 -4.23
N ALA A 113 16.66 -0.54 -4.53
CA ALA A 113 17.48 -0.03 -5.64
C ALA A 113 16.78 -0.17 -7.00
N GLU A 114 16.03 -1.24 -7.19
CA GLU A 114 15.21 -1.41 -8.39
C GLU A 114 14.04 -0.42 -8.42
N ALA A 115 13.33 -0.26 -7.30
CA ALA A 115 12.20 0.67 -7.20
C ALA A 115 12.62 2.11 -7.51
N LEU A 116 13.81 2.53 -7.08
CA LEU A 116 14.37 3.86 -7.35
C LEU A 116 14.64 4.15 -8.82
N LYS A 117 14.67 3.14 -9.69
CA LYS A 117 14.79 3.35 -11.14
C LYS A 117 13.49 3.88 -11.76
N ASN A 118 12.36 3.69 -11.08
CA ASN A 118 11.09 4.28 -11.50
C ASN A 118 11.02 5.73 -10.99
N PRO A 119 10.90 6.73 -11.89
CA PRO A 119 10.84 8.14 -11.49
C PRO A 119 9.62 8.46 -10.61
N ASP A 120 8.52 7.74 -10.79
CA ASP A 120 7.30 7.95 -10.00
C ASP A 120 7.41 7.44 -8.57
N PHE A 121 8.38 6.55 -8.29
CA PHE A 121 8.55 6.00 -6.94
C PHE A 121 8.80 7.10 -5.90
N LEU A 122 9.72 8.02 -6.17
CA LEU A 122 10.02 9.13 -5.26
C LEU A 122 8.90 10.18 -5.21
N LEU A 123 8.09 10.30 -6.25
CA LEU A 123 6.91 11.17 -6.24
C LEU A 123 5.96 10.76 -5.10
N TYR A 124 5.73 9.46 -4.94
CA TYR A 124 4.82 8.94 -3.91
C TYR A 124 5.51 8.74 -2.56
N PHE A 125 6.63 8.02 -2.54
CA PHE A 125 7.28 7.59 -1.30
C PHE A 125 8.21 8.64 -0.68
N GLY A 126 8.62 9.64 -1.44
CA GLY A 126 9.36 10.81 -0.96
C GLY A 126 8.48 11.95 -0.45
N SER A 127 7.15 11.85 -0.61
CA SER A 127 6.22 12.89 -0.19
C SER A 127 5.99 12.86 1.32
N GLY A 128 6.10 14.03 1.95
CA GLY A 128 5.82 14.20 3.39
C GLY A 128 4.33 14.36 3.70
N ALA A 129 3.54 14.85 2.75
CA ALA A 129 2.11 15.07 2.89
C ALA A 129 1.39 14.96 1.53
N TYR A 130 0.10 14.69 1.59
CA TYR A 130 -0.79 14.66 0.43
C TYR A 130 -2.20 15.12 0.83
N GLU A 131 -2.78 16.04 0.06
CA GLU A 131 -4.17 16.47 0.22
C GLU A 131 -5.07 15.55 -0.62
N MET A 132 -5.63 14.54 0.04
CA MET A 132 -6.56 13.63 -0.60
C MET A 132 -7.88 14.35 -0.87
N PRO A 133 -8.38 14.36 -2.11
CA PRO A 133 -9.65 14.99 -2.45
C PRO A 133 -10.83 14.36 -1.70
N ALA A 134 -11.96 15.06 -1.68
CA ALA A 134 -13.20 14.47 -1.23
C ALA A 134 -13.60 13.33 -2.17
N THR A 135 -14.15 12.27 -1.58
CA THR A 135 -14.66 11.11 -2.30
C THR A 135 -16.19 11.11 -2.29
N ASN A 136 -16.80 10.06 -2.82
CA ASN A 136 -18.27 9.89 -2.78
C ASN A 136 -18.83 9.78 -1.35
N ILE A 137 -18.00 9.40 -0.35
CA ILE A 137 -18.44 9.20 1.04
C ILE A 137 -17.62 9.94 2.09
N SER A 138 -16.47 10.49 1.73
CA SER A 138 -15.55 11.16 2.67
C SER A 138 -15.25 12.59 2.24
N GLN A 139 -15.10 13.49 3.21
CA GLN A 139 -14.57 14.83 2.96
C GLN A 139 -13.07 14.76 2.58
N ALA A 140 -12.58 15.83 1.93
CA ALA A 140 -11.14 15.99 1.70
C ALA A 140 -10.35 15.86 3.01
N ARG A 141 -9.19 15.21 2.95
CA ARG A 141 -8.36 14.92 4.13
C ARG A 141 -6.89 15.01 3.83
N SER A 142 -6.13 15.58 4.78
CA SER A 142 -4.67 15.60 4.69
C SER A 142 -4.08 14.28 5.19
N LEU A 143 -3.24 13.66 4.38
CA LEU A 143 -2.36 12.58 4.78
C LEU A 143 -1.00 13.18 5.12
N VAL A 144 -0.47 12.87 6.32
CA VAL A 144 0.83 13.36 6.77
C VAL A 144 1.71 12.18 7.16
N CYS A 145 2.92 12.17 6.64
CA CYS A 145 3.91 11.15 6.98
C CYS A 145 4.33 11.30 8.44
N LYS A 146 4.26 10.21 9.20
CA LYS A 146 4.66 10.18 10.61
C LYS A 146 6.14 9.86 10.83
N ASN A 147 6.91 9.81 9.76
CA ASN A 147 8.33 9.56 9.85
C ASN A 147 9.10 10.86 10.11
N GLN A 148 9.72 10.95 11.27
CA GLN A 148 10.46 12.14 11.75
C GLN A 148 11.59 12.61 10.81
N PHE A 149 12.05 11.77 9.90
CA PHE A 149 13.04 12.14 8.90
C PHE A 149 12.43 12.76 7.64
N ILE A 150 11.14 12.52 7.40
CA ILE A 150 10.40 13.03 6.24
C ILE A 150 9.58 14.25 6.61
N ASP A 151 9.00 14.29 7.82
CA ASP A 151 8.21 15.42 8.32
C ASP A 151 9.07 16.63 8.72
N GLY A 152 10.40 16.44 8.81
CA GLY A 152 11.35 17.51 9.12
C GLY A 152 11.70 17.67 10.60
N GLU A 153 11.15 16.85 11.49
CA GLU A 153 11.54 16.87 12.92
C GLU A 153 12.99 16.43 13.11
N ARG A 154 13.52 15.56 12.25
CA ARG A 154 14.92 15.14 12.23
C ARG A 154 15.50 15.32 10.83
N SER A 155 16.74 15.77 10.76
CA SER A 155 17.47 15.90 9.50
C SER A 155 18.38 14.69 9.27
N CYS A 156 18.34 14.15 8.06
CA CYS A 156 19.27 13.15 7.57
C CYS A 156 19.71 13.56 6.16
N SER A 157 20.94 14.04 6.03
CA SER A 157 21.45 14.50 4.73
C SER A 157 21.49 13.33 3.74
N GLY A 158 20.91 13.53 2.55
CA GLY A 158 20.88 12.52 1.49
C GLY A 158 19.75 11.49 1.61
N LEU A 159 18.84 11.62 2.60
CA LEU A 159 17.64 10.79 2.64
C LEU A 159 16.70 11.17 1.50
N LEU A 160 16.37 10.19 0.65
CA LEU A 160 15.46 10.38 -0.48
C LEU A 160 14.02 10.01 -0.09
N PHE A 161 13.85 8.96 0.67
CA PHE A 161 12.57 8.49 1.18
C PHE A 161 12.78 7.55 2.36
N SER A 162 11.71 7.24 3.05
CA SER A 162 11.72 6.26 4.12
C SER A 162 10.30 5.72 4.31
N LYS A 163 10.19 4.44 4.64
CA LYS A 163 8.92 3.80 4.96
C LYS A 163 9.01 3.13 6.31
N THR A 164 8.18 3.59 7.23
CA THR A 164 8.08 3.01 8.57
C THR A 164 7.20 1.76 8.55
N GLY A 165 7.45 0.85 9.46
CA GLY A 165 6.59 -0.29 9.76
C GLY A 165 6.59 -0.56 11.26
N TRP A 166 5.45 -0.95 11.80
CA TRP A 166 5.33 -1.38 13.19
C TRP A 166 4.28 -2.46 13.30
N THR A 167 4.61 -3.52 14.02
CA THR A 167 3.67 -4.57 14.41
C THR A 167 3.97 -5.00 15.84
N THR A 168 3.03 -5.69 16.48
CA THR A 168 3.27 -6.27 17.82
C THR A 168 4.37 -7.34 17.83
N SER A 169 4.72 -7.89 16.67
CA SER A 169 5.75 -8.91 16.50
C SER A 169 7.11 -8.35 16.07
N ALA A 170 7.14 -7.12 15.55
CA ALA A 170 8.34 -6.42 15.09
C ALA A 170 8.59 -5.23 16.04
N GLN A 171 9.37 -5.48 17.08
CA GLN A 171 9.82 -4.48 18.06
C GLN A 171 11.30 -4.17 17.83
#